data_ac96a23d63def6376307de9d18321ed0
#
_entry.id   ac96a23d63def6376307de9d18321ed0
#
_cell.length_a   1.000
_cell.length_b   1.000
_cell.length_c   1.000
_cell.angle_alpha   90.00
_cell.angle_beta   90.00
_cell.angle_gamma   90.00
#
_symmetry.space_group_name_H-M   'P 1'
#
loop_
_entity.id
_entity.type
_entity.pdbx_description
1 polymer ?
#
loop_
_entity_poly.entity_id
_entity_poly.type
_entity_poly.pdbx_seq_one_letter_code
_entity_poly.pdbx_strand_id
1 'polypeptide(L)'
;MLNSQRQLWHSIILATALAIAGCRVALAQGTTLQITVQNHQFSPSELRAPANTPIVIVIKNNDATPMEFESVSLRVEKIIAAKGQGVVRVRTLSPGRYEFFDDFNQGSRGALIVQ
;
A
#
# COMPACT_ATOMS: atom_id res chain seq x y z
N MET A 1 -61.15 3.90 -52.20
CA MET A 1 -60.02 3.06 -51.94
C MET A 1 -58.95 3.89 -51.31
N LEU A 2 -58.82 3.78 -49.99
CA LEU A 2 -57.86 4.53 -49.24
C LEU A 2 -56.59 3.66 -49.04
N ASN A 3 -55.58 3.98 -49.81
CA ASN A 3 -54.28 3.43 -49.56
C ASN A 3 -53.65 4.13 -48.38
N SER A 4 -53.88 3.62 -47.20
CA SER A 4 -53.14 4.06 -46.06
C SER A 4 -51.75 3.47 -46.09
N GLN A 5 -50.86 4.13 -46.75
CA GLN A 5 -49.46 3.87 -46.60
C GLN A 5 -49.07 4.28 -45.15
N ARG A 6 -49.22 3.35 -44.27
CA ARG A 6 -48.59 3.52 -42.97
C ARG A 6 -47.08 3.43 -43.17
N GLN A 7 -46.48 4.55 -43.37
CA GLN A 7 -45.05 4.70 -43.23
C GLN A 7 -44.70 4.41 -41.79
N LEU A 8 -44.27 3.21 -41.55
CA LEU A 8 -43.62 2.84 -40.34
C LEU A 8 -42.26 3.52 -40.34
N TRP A 9 -42.22 4.68 -39.72
CA TRP A 9 -40.95 5.31 -39.37
C TRP A 9 -40.33 4.46 -38.28
N HIS A 10 -39.51 3.53 -38.68
CA HIS A 10 -38.63 2.90 -37.74
C HIS A 10 -37.60 3.95 -37.41
N SER A 11 -37.84 4.65 -36.35
CA SER A 11 -36.81 5.45 -35.73
C SER A 11 -35.76 4.47 -35.23
N ILE A 12 -34.77 4.25 -36.05
CA ILE A 12 -33.54 3.61 -35.60
C ILE A 12 -32.90 4.65 -34.69
N ILE A 13 -33.20 4.53 -33.41
CA ILE A 13 -32.41 5.20 -32.39
C ILE A 13 -31.11 4.49 -32.41
N LEU A 14 -30.14 5.03 -33.18
CA LEU A 14 -28.77 4.66 -33.06
C LEU A 14 -28.31 5.20 -31.71
N ALA A 15 -28.48 4.39 -30.69
CA ALA A 15 -27.84 4.65 -29.42
C ALA A 15 -26.34 4.44 -29.68
N THR A 16 -25.68 5.50 -30.10
CA THR A 16 -24.24 5.57 -30.00
C THR A 16 -23.91 5.48 -28.52
N ALA A 17 -23.69 4.27 -28.04
CA ALA A 17 -23.03 4.09 -26.78
C ALA A 17 -21.67 4.73 -26.93
N LEU A 18 -21.54 5.97 -26.49
CA LEU A 18 -20.27 6.62 -26.31
C LEU A 18 -19.55 5.81 -25.23
N ALA A 19 -18.79 4.80 -25.65
CA ALA A 19 -17.85 4.16 -24.78
C ALA A 19 -16.84 5.24 -24.43
N ILE A 20 -17.09 5.96 -23.34
CA ILE A 20 -16.06 6.75 -22.71
C ILE A 20 -15.04 5.73 -22.24
N ALA A 21 -14.05 5.46 -23.08
CA ALA A 21 -12.83 4.85 -22.64
C ALA A 21 -12.21 5.84 -21.65
N GLY A 22 -12.75 5.85 -20.43
CA GLY A 22 -12.14 6.57 -19.33
C GLY A 22 -10.73 6.02 -19.23
N CYS A 23 -9.76 6.88 -19.52
CA CYS A 23 -8.39 6.62 -19.17
C CYS A 23 -8.40 6.41 -17.66
N ARG A 24 -8.55 5.16 -17.21
CA ARG A 24 -8.33 4.81 -15.81
C ARG A 24 -6.85 5.01 -15.60
N VAL A 25 -6.50 6.18 -15.11
CA VAL A 25 -5.21 6.31 -14.44
C VAL A 25 -5.27 5.31 -13.29
N ALA A 26 -4.69 4.13 -13.53
CA ALA A 26 -4.48 3.18 -12.45
C ALA A 26 -3.49 3.87 -11.52
N LEU A 27 -4.02 4.56 -10.50
CA LEU A 27 -3.21 4.95 -9.36
C LEU A 27 -2.66 3.66 -8.81
N ALA A 28 -1.32 3.51 -8.85
CA ALA A 28 -0.66 2.40 -8.22
C ALA A 28 -1.16 2.34 -6.79
N GLN A 29 -1.94 1.31 -6.45
CA GLN A 29 -2.40 1.12 -5.09
C GLN A 29 -1.18 0.86 -4.22
N GLY A 30 -1.02 1.65 -3.17
CA GLY A 30 0.03 1.45 -2.19
C GLY A 30 -0.12 0.10 -1.51
N THR A 31 0.99 -0.42 -1.05
CA THR A 31 1.06 -1.64 -0.25
C THR A 31 1.11 -1.27 1.22
N THR A 32 0.22 -1.84 2.02
CA THR A 32 0.22 -1.69 3.47
C THR A 32 0.74 -2.96 4.11
N LEU A 33 1.79 -2.84 4.90
CA LEU A 33 2.41 -3.93 5.64
C LEU A 33 2.22 -3.71 7.14
N GLN A 34 2.19 -4.79 7.90
CA GLN A 34 2.05 -4.74 9.36
C GLN A 34 3.19 -5.47 10.05
N ILE A 35 3.71 -4.84 11.10
CA ILE A 35 4.71 -5.43 12.00
C ILE A 35 4.19 -5.30 13.42
N THR A 36 4.37 -6.34 14.21
CA THR A 36 4.18 -6.30 15.65
C THR A 36 5.53 -6.38 16.34
N VAL A 37 5.74 -5.57 17.37
CA VAL A 37 6.90 -5.68 18.27
C VAL A 37 6.41 -6.24 19.59
N GLN A 38 7.01 -7.35 19.99
CA GLN A 38 6.71 -8.02 21.25
C GLN A 38 7.98 -8.66 21.80
N ASN A 39 8.25 -8.45 23.08
CA ASN A 39 9.50 -8.88 23.71
C ASN A 39 10.73 -8.39 22.93
N HIS A 40 10.70 -7.15 22.47
CA HIS A 40 11.74 -6.51 21.66
C HIS A 40 12.04 -7.23 20.34
N GLN A 41 11.09 -8.00 19.81
CA GLN A 41 11.25 -8.71 18.54
C GLN A 41 10.20 -8.28 17.53
N PHE A 42 10.61 -8.15 16.28
CA PHE A 42 9.73 -7.89 15.15
C PHE A 42 9.06 -9.19 14.69
N SER A 43 7.75 -9.12 14.51
CA SER A 43 6.97 -10.23 13.96
C SER A 43 5.99 -9.73 12.90
N PRO A 44 6.12 -10.15 11.66
CA PRO A 44 7.22 -10.92 11.09
C PRO A 44 8.54 -10.13 11.07
N SER A 45 9.67 -10.80 11.11
CA SER A 45 10.98 -10.16 10.99
C SER A 45 11.37 -9.88 9.54
N GLU A 46 10.68 -10.46 8.59
CA GLU A 46 10.87 -10.22 7.17
C GLU A 46 9.55 -9.89 6.51
N LEU A 47 9.49 -8.72 5.90
CA LEU A 47 8.35 -8.23 5.13
C LEU A 47 8.66 -8.30 3.64
N ARG A 48 7.64 -8.44 2.83
CA ARG A 48 7.77 -8.43 1.36
C ARG A 48 6.84 -7.42 0.74
N ALA A 49 7.34 -6.70 -0.26
CA ALA A 49 6.57 -5.72 -1.00
C ALA A 49 6.99 -5.70 -2.47
N PRO A 50 6.08 -5.31 -3.38
CA PRO A 50 6.44 -5.11 -4.78
C PRO A 50 7.32 -3.87 -4.95
N ALA A 51 8.20 -3.91 -5.95
CA ALA A 51 9.02 -2.77 -6.34
C ALA A 51 8.16 -1.64 -6.93
N ASN A 52 8.69 -0.42 -6.90
CA ASN A 52 8.10 0.76 -7.53
C ASN A 52 6.65 1.05 -7.10
N THR A 53 6.32 0.67 -5.88
CA THR A 53 4.99 0.85 -5.29
C THR A 53 5.13 1.64 -3.99
N PRO A 54 4.24 2.61 -3.70
CA PRO A 54 4.23 3.26 -2.40
C PRO A 54 3.97 2.24 -1.28
N ILE A 55 4.71 2.35 -0.20
CA ILE A 55 4.64 1.40 0.91
C ILE A 55 4.29 2.14 2.20
N VAL A 56 3.38 1.58 2.95
CA VAL A 56 3.04 2.02 4.30
C VAL A 56 3.28 0.85 5.24
N ILE A 57 4.04 1.08 6.30
CA ILE A 57 4.28 0.10 7.35
C ILE A 57 3.56 0.55 8.60
N VAL A 58 2.64 -0.27 9.08
CA VAL A 58 1.97 -0.07 10.37
C VAL A 58 2.72 -0.90 11.40
N ILE A 59 3.19 -0.24 12.46
CA ILE A 59 4.00 -0.87 13.50
C ILE A 59 3.22 -0.81 14.80
N LYS A 60 2.90 -1.97 15.35
CA LYS A 60 2.23 -2.10 16.64
C LYS A 60 3.23 -2.51 17.70
N ASN A 61 3.43 -1.66 18.70
CA ASN A 61 4.28 -1.96 19.84
C ASN A 61 3.46 -2.57 20.98
N ASN A 62 3.59 -3.86 21.19
CA ASN A 62 2.91 -4.59 22.27
C ASN A 62 3.67 -4.56 23.59
N ASP A 63 4.88 -4.00 23.60
CA ASP A 63 5.69 -3.92 24.79
C ASP A 63 5.29 -2.74 25.70
N ALA A 64 5.66 -2.84 26.97
CA ALA A 64 5.42 -1.80 27.96
C ALA A 64 6.46 -0.67 27.91
N THR A 65 7.41 -0.73 27.00
CA THR A 65 8.46 0.26 26.77
C THR A 65 8.37 0.82 25.35
N PRO A 66 8.72 2.09 25.11
CA PRO A 66 8.76 2.61 23.74
C PRO A 66 9.85 1.91 22.92
N MET A 67 9.67 1.95 21.61
CA MET A 67 10.65 1.46 20.66
C MET A 67 10.90 2.53 19.60
N GLU A 68 12.03 2.47 18.91
CA GLU A 68 12.34 3.34 17.78
C GLU A 68 12.61 2.49 16.54
N PHE A 69 11.67 2.56 15.60
CA PHE A 69 11.85 1.93 14.29
C PHE A 69 12.80 2.79 13.47
N GLU A 70 13.92 2.23 13.08
CA GLU A 70 14.93 2.92 12.31
C GLU A 70 15.43 2.08 11.14
N SER A 71 15.60 2.74 10.00
CA SER A 71 16.21 2.14 8.83
C SER A 71 16.98 3.19 8.06
N VAL A 72 18.27 2.98 7.91
CA VAL A 72 19.14 3.86 7.12
C VAL A 72 18.77 3.77 5.65
N SER A 73 18.59 2.56 5.13
CA SER A 73 18.30 2.35 3.71
C SER A 73 16.88 2.78 3.31
N LEU A 74 15.91 2.70 4.22
CA LEU A 74 14.56 3.23 4.00
C LEU A 74 14.45 4.74 4.29
N ARG A 75 15.43 5.31 4.97
CA ARG A 75 15.44 6.72 5.43
C ARG A 75 14.25 7.03 6.31
N VAL A 76 13.98 6.18 7.27
CA VAL A 76 12.90 6.35 8.23
C VAL A 76 13.41 6.21 9.65
N GLU A 77 12.79 6.98 10.52
CA GLU A 77 13.02 6.97 11.96
C GLU A 77 11.70 7.33 12.64
N LYS A 78 11.20 6.47 13.51
CA LYS A 78 9.91 6.66 14.17
C LYS A 78 9.89 6.06 15.56
N ILE A 79 9.64 6.89 16.55
CA ILE A 79 9.41 6.41 17.92
C ILE A 79 7.94 5.99 18.04
N ILE A 80 7.73 4.82 18.60
CA ILE A 80 6.40 4.28 18.86
C ILE A 80 6.27 4.03 20.36
N ALA A 81 5.29 4.70 20.96
CA ALA A 81 5.04 4.61 22.38
C ALA A 81 4.76 3.17 22.84
N ALA A 82 5.01 2.90 24.12
CA ALA A 82 4.59 1.66 24.75
C ALA A 82 3.12 1.38 24.50
N LYS A 83 2.76 0.16 24.14
CA LYS A 83 1.38 -0.26 23.81
C LYS A 83 0.74 0.57 22.70
N GLY A 84 1.53 1.32 21.93
CA GLY A 84 1.09 2.21 20.88
C GLY A 84 1.25 1.64 19.48
N GLN A 85 0.84 2.43 18.51
CA GLN A 85 0.93 2.11 17.09
C GLN A 85 1.46 3.33 16.35
N GLY A 86 2.31 3.07 15.37
CA GLY A 86 2.84 4.10 14.49
C GLY A 86 2.71 3.71 13.03
N VAL A 87 2.76 4.70 12.17
CA VAL A 87 2.69 4.52 10.72
C VAL A 87 3.94 5.13 10.10
N VAL A 88 4.63 4.35 9.28
CA VAL A 88 5.80 4.78 8.53
C VAL A 88 5.47 4.73 7.04
N ARG A 89 5.68 5.85 6.36
CA ARG A 89 5.52 5.95 4.91
C ARG A 89 6.90 5.83 4.26
N VAL A 90 7.01 4.88 3.35
CA VAL A 90 8.26 4.59 2.65
C VAL A 90 8.10 5.02 1.20
N ARG A 91 9.14 5.68 0.67
CA ARG A 91 9.19 6.01 -0.75
C ARG A 91 9.14 4.74 -1.61
N THR A 92 8.86 4.90 -2.90
CA THR A 92 8.99 3.79 -3.86
C THR A 92 10.43 3.29 -3.89
N LEU A 93 10.59 1.97 -3.91
CA LEU A 93 11.88 1.30 -3.79
C LEU A 93 12.17 0.45 -5.01
N SER A 94 13.45 0.37 -5.36
CA SER A 94 13.95 -0.65 -6.28
C SER A 94 14.01 -2.01 -5.60
N PRO A 95 14.02 -3.12 -6.36
CA PRO A 95 14.22 -4.44 -5.77
C PRO A 95 15.49 -4.48 -4.91
N GLY A 96 15.39 -5.13 -3.76
CA GLY A 96 16.51 -5.22 -2.82
C GLY A 96 16.07 -5.60 -1.42
N ARG A 97 17.07 -5.66 -0.54
CA ARG A 97 16.91 -5.91 0.89
C ARG A 97 17.16 -4.62 1.67
N TYR A 98 16.19 -4.23 2.45
CA TYR A 98 16.22 -3.01 3.24
C TYR A 98 16.08 -3.37 4.72
N GLU A 99 17.16 -3.26 5.46
CA GLU A 99 17.20 -3.63 6.87
C GLU A 99 16.62 -2.52 7.75
N PHE A 100 15.97 -2.92 8.84
CA PHE A 100 15.50 -2.06 9.90
C PHE A 100 15.81 -2.67 11.26
N PHE A 101 15.77 -1.86 12.28
CA PHE A 101 16.06 -2.27 13.64
C PHE A 101 15.34 -1.35 14.65
N ASP A 102 15.35 -1.77 15.91
CA ASP A 102 14.90 -0.94 17.03
C ASP A 102 16.14 -0.26 17.64
N ASP A 103 16.25 1.06 17.51
CA ASP A 103 17.39 1.78 18.01
C ASP A 103 17.50 1.76 19.55
N PHE A 104 16.40 1.54 20.25
CA PHE A 104 16.41 1.36 21.70
C PHE A 104 16.81 -0.05 22.13
N ASN A 105 16.80 -1.01 21.22
CA ASN A 105 17.18 -2.40 21.42
C ASN A 105 17.82 -2.95 20.14
N GLN A 106 19.07 -2.60 19.91
CA GLN A 106 19.73 -2.81 18.61
C GLN A 106 19.90 -4.27 18.19
N GLY A 107 19.69 -5.22 19.09
CA GLY A 107 19.58 -6.63 18.72
C GLY A 107 18.29 -7.01 17.99
N SER A 108 17.26 -6.17 18.07
CA SER A 108 15.99 -6.38 17.38
C SER A 108 16.10 -5.90 15.94
N ARG A 109 16.10 -6.83 15.00
CA ARG A 109 16.34 -6.55 13.59
C ARG A 109 15.33 -7.25 12.69
N GLY A 110 15.08 -6.64 11.57
CA GLY A 110 14.28 -7.21 10.50
C GLY A 110 14.65 -6.64 9.14
N ALA A 111 13.93 -7.05 8.13
CA ALA A 111 14.16 -6.57 6.76
C ALA A 111 12.88 -6.50 5.94
N LEU A 112 12.87 -5.54 5.03
CA LEU A 112 11.90 -5.44 3.95
C LEU A 112 12.57 -5.96 2.68
N ILE A 113 11.98 -6.98 2.07
CA ILE A 113 12.41 -7.55 0.80
C ILE A 113 11.50 -6.98 -0.28
N VAL A 114 12.09 -6.30 -1.25
CA VAL A 114 11.38 -5.71 -2.38
C VAL A 114 11.76 -6.47 -3.65
N GLN A 115 10.74 -6.91 -4.35
CA GLN A 115 10.92 -7.72 -5.56
C GLN A 115 10.11 -7.18 -6.74
#